data_08b7bb7bf7c91dbf3ef4b098952be0c2
#
_entry.id   08b7bb7bf7c91dbf3ef4b098952be0c2
#
_cell.length_a   1.000
_cell.length_b   1.000
_cell.length_c   1.000
_cell.angle_alpha   90.00
_cell.angle_beta   90.00
_cell.angle_gamma   90.00
#
_symmetry.space_group_name_H-M   'P 1'
#
loop_
_entity.id
_entity.type
_entity.pdbx_description
1 polymer ?
#
loop_
_entity_poly.entity_id
_entity_poly.type
_entity_poly.pdbx_seq_one_letter_code
_entity_poly.pdbx_strand_id
1 'polypeptide(L)'
;ETLGCTTVICSDKTGTLTKNEMTVKKLFVDNKEFDVTGTGYTIEGEFQHDGKKIDPAHFEFLLRIGALCNNAILEGNKVIGDPTEGCLIVSAEKAGYKLGDLHEKYPRVDEIPFSSDRKMMSTVHEINRKRFMYTKGAPDIILNHCNKVLENNVLVKLTPAKKKEILKMNEKFAKSALRVLGFAYKEGKNTAEKDLVFVGLQAMIDPPRMTVKDSIKKCQDAGIKVVMITGDHVDTAKAIAMELGMGEGAMSGDDIRNTKDLTKVVENVSVYARVNPEDKLRIVDALKRIGHI
;
A
#
# COMPACT_ATOMS: atom_id res chain seq x y z
N GLU A 1 -32.46 -20.32 -5.49
CA GLU A 1 -32.25 -21.78 -5.30
C GLU A 1 -30.76 -22.08 -5.09
N THR A 2 -29.89 -21.70 -6.02
CA THR A 2 -28.43 -21.95 -5.94
C THR A 2 -27.79 -21.34 -4.68
N LEU A 3 -28.26 -20.17 -4.23
CA LEU A 3 -27.73 -19.52 -3.04
C LEU A 3 -28.10 -20.28 -1.74
N GLY A 4 -29.24 -20.96 -1.74
CA GLY A 4 -29.73 -21.73 -0.58
C GLY A 4 -29.01 -23.05 -0.34
N CYS A 5 -28.29 -23.58 -1.33
CA CYS A 5 -27.49 -24.81 -1.21
C CYS A 5 -25.99 -24.57 -1.29
N THR A 6 -25.54 -23.31 -1.31
CA THR A 6 -24.11 -22.97 -1.35
C THR A 6 -23.39 -23.43 -0.09
N THR A 7 -22.29 -24.15 -0.27
CA THR A 7 -21.45 -24.64 0.82
C THR A 7 -20.08 -23.96 0.86
N VAL A 8 -19.68 -23.30 -0.23
CA VAL A 8 -18.43 -22.56 -0.31
C VAL A 8 -18.58 -21.26 -1.11
N ILE A 9 -17.98 -20.18 -0.62
CA ILE A 9 -17.90 -18.89 -1.32
C ILE A 9 -16.43 -18.60 -1.61
N CYS A 10 -16.07 -18.56 -2.90
CA CYS A 10 -14.76 -18.12 -3.36
C CYS A 10 -14.82 -16.63 -3.70
N SER A 11 -14.20 -15.80 -2.86
CA SER A 11 -14.25 -14.34 -2.99
C SER A 11 -12.90 -13.79 -3.47
N ASP A 12 -12.94 -12.88 -4.45
CA ASP A 12 -11.77 -12.05 -4.75
C ASP A 12 -11.53 -11.06 -3.60
N LYS A 13 -10.26 -10.76 -3.33
CA LYS A 13 -9.91 -9.80 -2.28
C LYS A 13 -10.26 -8.38 -2.69
N THR A 14 -9.69 -7.92 -3.83
CA THR A 14 -9.70 -6.51 -4.23
C THR A 14 -11.08 -6.07 -4.73
N GLY A 15 -11.62 -5.01 -4.13
CA GLY A 15 -12.93 -4.45 -4.47
C GLY A 15 -14.13 -5.26 -3.96
N THR A 16 -13.93 -6.50 -3.48
CA THR A 16 -14.97 -7.35 -2.89
C THR A 16 -14.82 -7.40 -1.36
N LEU A 17 -13.77 -8.03 -0.85
CA LEU A 17 -13.48 -8.06 0.58
C LEU A 17 -12.89 -6.75 1.07
N THR A 18 -12.21 -6.02 0.20
CA THR A 18 -11.62 -4.71 0.46
C THR A 18 -12.37 -3.60 -0.26
N LYS A 19 -12.07 -2.36 0.10
CA LYS A 19 -12.71 -1.19 -0.49
C LYS A 19 -12.18 -0.85 -1.89
N ASN A 20 -11.00 -1.36 -2.26
CA ASN A 20 -10.19 -0.88 -3.39
C ASN A 20 -9.81 0.60 -3.25
N GLU A 21 -9.65 1.05 -2.01
CA GLU A 21 -9.27 2.41 -1.63
C GLU A 21 -8.00 2.34 -0.80
N MET A 22 -6.85 2.43 -1.46
CA MET A 22 -5.58 2.45 -0.73
C MET A 22 -5.60 3.52 0.35
N THR A 23 -5.06 3.20 1.52
CA THR A 23 -5.02 4.11 2.68
C THR A 23 -3.63 4.10 3.29
N VAL A 24 -3.01 5.28 3.46
CA VAL A 24 -1.76 5.40 4.23
C VAL A 24 -2.07 5.11 5.70
N LYS A 25 -1.32 4.17 6.28
CA LYS A 25 -1.48 3.72 7.68
C LYS A 25 -0.29 4.02 8.54
N LYS A 26 0.91 4.08 7.94
CA LYS A 26 2.16 4.31 8.67
C LYS A 26 3.04 5.30 7.92
N LEU A 27 3.75 6.13 8.68
CA LEU A 27 4.86 6.94 8.18
C LEU A 27 6.14 6.53 8.92
N PHE A 28 7.29 6.74 8.26
CA PHE A 28 8.60 6.65 8.88
C PHE A 28 9.40 7.90 8.52
N VAL A 29 9.67 8.73 9.50
CA VAL A 29 10.38 10.01 9.40
C VAL A 29 11.27 10.17 10.62
N ASP A 30 12.43 10.78 10.48
CA ASP A 30 13.35 11.06 11.60
C ASP A 30 13.67 9.83 12.45
N ASN A 31 13.80 8.67 11.79
CA ASN A 31 14.03 7.37 12.43
C ASN A 31 12.94 6.93 13.41
N LYS A 32 11.71 7.43 13.25
CA LYS A 32 10.53 7.10 14.05
C LYS A 32 9.37 6.63 13.19
N GLU A 33 8.57 5.73 13.76
CA GLU A 33 7.33 5.25 13.17
C GLU A 33 6.14 6.04 13.70
N PHE A 34 5.19 6.36 12.82
CA PHE A 34 3.97 7.08 13.16
C PHE A 34 2.78 6.37 12.53
N ASP A 35 1.67 6.39 13.23
CA ASP A 35 0.39 5.87 12.76
C ASP A 35 -0.44 6.96 12.09
N VAL A 36 -1.18 6.58 11.03
CA VAL A 36 -2.17 7.43 10.38
C VAL A 36 -3.53 6.75 10.52
N THR A 37 -4.44 7.40 11.22
CA THR A 37 -5.79 6.86 11.44
C THR A 37 -6.75 7.21 10.30
N GLY A 38 -7.97 6.70 10.35
CA GLY A 38 -8.96 6.82 9.28
C GLY A 38 -8.79 5.76 8.20
N THR A 39 -9.75 5.66 7.29
CA THR A 39 -9.80 4.63 6.23
C THR A 39 -10.37 5.19 4.93
N GLY A 40 -9.91 4.64 3.80
CA GLY A 40 -10.37 5.03 2.49
C GLY A 40 -9.95 6.45 2.13
N TYR A 41 -10.76 7.11 1.31
CA TYR A 41 -10.46 8.45 0.77
C TYR A 41 -11.08 9.59 1.60
N THR A 42 -11.53 9.31 2.82
CA THR A 42 -11.96 10.38 3.73
C THR A 42 -10.75 11.13 4.28
N ILE A 43 -10.86 12.46 4.34
CA ILE A 43 -9.82 13.33 4.91
C ILE A 43 -9.83 13.36 6.45
N GLU A 44 -10.76 12.62 7.08
CA GLU A 44 -10.81 12.45 8.53
C GLU A 44 -9.71 11.50 9.00
N GLY A 45 -9.07 11.85 10.11
CA GLY A 45 -8.02 11.05 10.73
C GLY A 45 -6.97 11.89 11.44
N GLU A 46 -6.05 11.21 12.09
CA GLU A 46 -5.00 11.83 12.90
C GLU A 46 -3.66 11.14 12.68
N PHE A 47 -2.59 11.87 12.94
CA PHE A 47 -1.23 11.36 13.00
C PHE A 47 -0.87 11.08 14.46
N GLN A 48 -0.33 9.90 14.75
CA GLN A 48 -0.07 9.48 16.13
C GLN A 48 1.33 8.85 16.26
N HIS A 49 1.93 8.99 17.44
CA HIS A 49 3.13 8.27 17.85
C HIS A 49 2.88 7.71 19.24
N ASP A 50 3.03 6.39 19.39
CA ASP A 50 2.71 5.67 20.63
C ASP A 50 1.32 6.01 21.19
N GLY A 51 0.31 6.10 20.31
CA GLY A 51 -1.07 6.42 20.64
C GLY A 51 -1.34 7.89 20.98
N LYS A 52 -0.33 8.76 20.91
CA LYS A 52 -0.48 10.20 21.15
C LYS A 52 -0.56 10.96 19.85
N LYS A 53 -1.50 11.90 19.75
CA LYS A 53 -1.65 12.77 18.59
C LYS A 53 -0.38 13.62 18.38
N ILE A 54 0.07 13.69 17.13
CA ILE A 54 1.22 14.49 16.69
C ILE A 54 0.73 15.59 15.75
N ASP A 55 1.34 16.77 15.84
CA ASP A 55 1.09 17.84 14.89
C ASP A 55 1.54 17.40 13.48
N PRO A 56 0.63 17.37 12.48
CA PRO A 56 0.97 16.98 11.13
C PRO A 56 2.01 17.87 10.44
N ALA A 57 2.27 19.08 10.94
CA ALA A 57 3.35 19.94 10.46
C ALA A 57 4.73 19.26 10.50
N HIS A 58 4.92 18.29 11.40
CA HIS A 58 6.11 17.45 11.45
C HIS A 58 6.35 16.64 10.16
N PHE A 59 5.30 16.34 9.42
CA PHE A 59 5.33 15.51 8.21
C PHE A 59 5.18 16.33 6.93
N GLU A 60 5.07 17.65 7.03
CA GLU A 60 4.73 18.54 5.90
C GLU A 60 5.56 18.19 4.65
N PHE A 61 6.87 18.07 4.80
CA PHE A 61 7.74 17.85 3.65
C PHE A 61 7.56 16.48 3.00
N LEU A 62 7.43 15.40 3.80
CA LEU A 62 7.14 14.07 3.29
C LEU A 62 5.79 14.01 2.57
N LEU A 63 4.76 14.59 3.17
CA LEU A 63 3.39 14.61 2.63
C LEU A 63 3.31 15.45 1.36
N ARG A 64 3.98 16.60 1.33
CA ARG A 64 4.10 17.44 0.15
C ARG A 64 4.75 16.72 -1.03
N ILE A 65 5.85 16.00 -0.80
CA ILE A 65 6.48 15.19 -1.87
C ILE A 65 5.48 14.15 -2.38
N GLY A 66 4.77 13.45 -1.48
CA GLY A 66 3.77 12.45 -1.85
C GLY A 66 2.62 13.01 -2.68
N ALA A 67 2.13 14.21 -2.33
CA ALA A 67 1.05 14.87 -3.06
C ALA A 67 1.49 15.47 -4.41
N LEU A 68 2.69 16.03 -4.50
CA LEU A 68 3.17 16.72 -5.68
C LEU A 68 3.87 15.81 -6.70
N CYS A 69 4.59 14.77 -6.26
CA CYS A 69 5.11 13.72 -7.13
C CYS A 69 4.00 12.70 -7.41
N ASN A 70 2.96 13.12 -8.17
CA ASN A 70 1.69 12.42 -8.25
C ASN A 70 0.91 12.84 -9.50
N ASN A 71 0.14 11.91 -10.09
CA ASN A 71 -0.71 12.16 -11.25
C ASN A 71 -2.20 11.89 -10.96
N ALA A 72 -2.55 11.43 -9.75
CA ALA A 72 -3.94 11.30 -9.35
C ALA A 72 -4.55 12.66 -8.99
N ILE A 73 -5.88 12.70 -9.00
CA ILE A 73 -6.69 13.87 -8.64
C ILE A 73 -7.69 13.43 -7.57
N LEU A 74 -7.94 14.30 -6.59
CA LEU A 74 -8.98 14.11 -5.59
C LEU A 74 -10.15 15.06 -5.88
N GLU A 75 -11.32 14.50 -6.18
CA GLU A 75 -12.56 15.23 -6.37
C GLU A 75 -13.57 14.84 -5.28
N GLY A 76 -13.73 15.69 -4.27
CA GLY A 76 -14.48 15.34 -3.07
C GLY A 76 -13.85 14.12 -2.38
N ASN A 77 -14.61 13.02 -2.26
CA ASN A 77 -14.13 11.75 -1.70
C ASN A 77 -13.81 10.70 -2.77
N LYS A 78 -13.56 11.11 -4.02
CA LYS A 78 -13.21 10.20 -5.11
C LYS A 78 -11.80 10.48 -5.62
N VAL A 79 -11.03 9.43 -5.77
CA VAL A 79 -9.72 9.47 -6.41
C VAL A 79 -9.90 9.11 -7.90
N ILE A 80 -9.34 9.93 -8.77
CA ILE A 80 -9.21 9.67 -10.20
C ILE A 80 -7.72 9.42 -10.45
N GLY A 81 -7.38 8.21 -10.92
CA GLY A 81 -6.01 7.77 -11.15
C GLY A 81 -5.64 6.52 -10.37
N ASP A 82 -4.35 6.29 -10.17
CA ASP A 82 -3.85 5.11 -9.43
C ASP A 82 -4.21 5.22 -7.93
N PRO A 83 -4.80 4.19 -7.32
CA PRO A 83 -5.15 4.20 -5.90
C PRO A 83 -3.97 4.42 -4.96
N THR A 84 -2.77 3.97 -5.34
CA THR A 84 -1.53 4.18 -4.58
C THR A 84 -1.15 5.66 -4.57
N GLU A 85 -1.38 6.36 -5.67
CA GLU A 85 -1.17 7.80 -5.77
C GLU A 85 -2.24 8.58 -5.02
N GLY A 86 -3.49 8.18 -5.17
CA GLY A 86 -4.62 8.84 -4.51
C GLY A 86 -4.51 8.86 -3.00
N CYS A 87 -4.07 7.76 -2.37
CA CYS A 87 -3.93 7.72 -0.91
C CYS A 87 -2.86 8.67 -0.38
N LEU A 88 -1.84 9.03 -1.17
CA LEU A 88 -0.83 10.01 -0.79
C LEU A 88 -1.41 11.42 -0.73
N ILE A 89 -2.30 11.77 -1.69
CA ILE A 89 -3.03 13.03 -1.68
C ILE A 89 -3.94 13.10 -0.45
N VAL A 90 -4.73 12.04 -0.21
CA VAL A 90 -5.60 11.95 0.97
C VAL A 90 -4.81 12.10 2.27
N SER A 91 -3.63 11.49 2.35
CA SER A 91 -2.74 11.62 3.53
C SER A 91 -2.27 13.08 3.74
N ALA A 92 -1.96 13.80 2.66
CA ALA A 92 -1.60 15.21 2.73
C ALA A 92 -2.80 16.09 3.13
N GLU A 93 -3.98 15.83 2.59
CA GLU A 93 -5.20 16.58 2.93
C GLU A 93 -5.68 16.31 4.36
N LYS A 94 -5.48 15.11 4.91
CA LYS A 94 -5.68 14.83 6.37
C LYS A 94 -4.81 15.71 7.25
N ALA A 95 -3.63 16.10 6.77
CA ALA A 95 -2.72 17.02 7.45
C ALA A 95 -3.08 18.50 7.22
N GLY A 96 -4.14 18.79 6.45
CA GLY A 96 -4.57 20.16 6.10
C GLY A 96 -3.87 20.74 4.86
N TYR A 97 -3.07 19.96 4.13
CA TYR A 97 -2.38 20.40 2.91
C TYR A 97 -3.22 20.07 1.68
N LYS A 98 -4.03 21.04 1.23
CA LYS A 98 -4.89 20.89 0.06
C LYS A 98 -4.06 20.82 -1.22
N LEU A 99 -4.40 19.87 -2.10
CA LEU A 99 -3.67 19.64 -3.34
C LEU A 99 -3.65 20.89 -4.24
N GLY A 100 -4.76 21.63 -4.34
CA GLY A 100 -4.83 22.86 -5.12
C GLY A 100 -3.85 23.92 -4.65
N ASP A 101 -3.79 24.16 -3.33
CA ASP A 101 -2.87 25.14 -2.72
C ASP A 101 -1.41 24.72 -2.91
N LEU A 102 -1.15 23.40 -2.86
CA LEU A 102 0.20 22.86 -3.11
C LEU A 102 0.61 23.07 -4.58
N HIS A 103 -0.26 22.84 -5.54
CA HIS A 103 0.04 23.04 -6.96
C HIS A 103 0.26 24.52 -7.31
N GLU A 104 -0.50 25.43 -6.69
CA GLU A 104 -0.30 26.88 -6.86
C GLU A 104 1.04 27.33 -6.29
N LYS A 105 1.38 26.88 -5.09
CA LYS A 105 2.61 27.26 -4.39
C LYS A 105 3.88 26.61 -4.97
N TYR A 106 3.74 25.41 -5.54
CA TYR A 106 4.83 24.56 -6.04
C TYR A 106 4.54 24.08 -7.46
N PRO A 107 4.50 24.98 -8.47
CA PRO A 107 4.16 24.60 -9.83
C PRO A 107 5.11 23.55 -10.39
N ARG A 108 4.54 22.50 -11.01
CA ARG A 108 5.30 21.48 -11.73
C ARG A 108 5.77 22.03 -13.06
N VAL A 109 7.05 21.87 -13.36
CA VAL A 109 7.67 22.34 -14.61
C VAL A 109 8.24 21.19 -15.45
N ASP A 110 8.44 19.99 -14.88
CA ASP A 110 8.93 18.82 -15.60
C ASP A 110 8.58 17.54 -14.88
N GLU A 111 8.68 16.39 -15.55
CA GLU A 111 8.35 15.07 -15.04
C GLU A 111 9.22 13.98 -15.68
N ILE A 112 9.64 13.02 -14.88
CA ILE A 112 10.15 11.73 -15.33
C ILE A 112 9.11 10.67 -14.91
N PRO A 113 8.27 10.17 -15.84
CA PRO A 113 7.15 9.30 -15.51
C PRO A 113 7.57 8.00 -14.83
N PHE A 114 6.66 7.35 -14.12
CA PHE A 114 6.88 6.04 -13.55
C PHE A 114 7.21 5.02 -14.63
N SER A 115 8.19 4.16 -14.34
CA SER A 115 8.53 3.01 -15.15
C SER A 115 8.68 1.78 -14.25
N SER A 116 8.13 0.65 -14.67
CA SER A 116 8.26 -0.62 -13.96
C SER A 116 9.71 -1.11 -13.85
N ASP A 117 10.55 -0.76 -14.83
CA ASP A 117 11.97 -1.11 -14.82
C ASP A 117 12.75 -0.29 -13.80
N ARG A 118 12.45 1.01 -13.70
CA ARG A 118 13.07 1.92 -12.72
C ARG A 118 12.43 1.84 -11.34
N LYS A 119 11.15 1.46 -11.27
CA LYS A 119 10.32 1.40 -10.04
C LYS A 119 10.27 2.73 -9.27
N MET A 120 10.37 3.84 -9.98
CA MET A 120 10.35 5.19 -9.42
C MET A 120 9.80 6.21 -10.42
N MET A 121 9.38 7.34 -9.89
CA MET A 121 8.88 8.50 -10.62
C MET A 121 9.47 9.77 -10.01
N SER A 122 9.69 10.78 -10.81
CA SER A 122 10.14 12.10 -10.34
C SER A 122 9.34 13.22 -10.99
N THR A 123 9.08 14.29 -10.23
CA THR A 123 8.52 15.55 -10.73
C THR A 123 9.44 16.70 -10.35
N VAL A 124 9.53 17.71 -11.21
CA VAL A 124 10.35 18.90 -10.98
C VAL A 124 9.44 20.10 -10.75
N HIS A 125 9.70 20.82 -9.69
CA HIS A 125 8.93 21.99 -9.26
C HIS A 125 9.82 23.23 -9.20
N GLU A 126 9.27 24.38 -9.55
CA GLU A 126 9.99 25.65 -9.42
C GLU A 126 9.43 26.44 -8.24
N ILE A 127 10.31 26.75 -7.27
CA ILE A 127 9.97 27.43 -6.02
C ILE A 127 10.94 28.59 -5.85
N ASN A 128 10.46 29.82 -5.92
CA ASN A 128 11.29 31.03 -5.77
C ASN A 128 12.52 31.02 -6.71
N ARG A 129 12.34 30.67 -7.98
CA ARG A 129 13.39 30.55 -9.01
C ARG A 129 14.43 29.45 -8.74
N LYS A 130 14.19 28.56 -7.77
CA LYS A 130 14.96 27.35 -7.52
C LYS A 130 14.17 26.14 -7.98
N ARG A 131 14.87 25.14 -8.51
CA ARG A 131 14.26 23.87 -8.92
C ARG A 131 14.44 22.82 -7.84
N PHE A 132 13.34 22.11 -7.56
CA PHE A 132 13.30 20.97 -6.66
C PHE A 132 12.76 19.78 -7.41
N MET A 133 13.50 18.69 -7.40
CA MET A 133 13.03 17.40 -7.89
C MET A 133 12.51 16.61 -6.70
N TYR A 134 11.27 16.14 -6.79
CA TYR A 134 10.64 15.22 -5.86
C TYR A 134 10.56 13.85 -6.49
N THR A 135 10.94 12.82 -5.75
CA THR A 135 11.02 11.45 -6.25
C THR A 135 10.33 10.50 -5.30
N LYS A 136 9.53 9.58 -5.83
CA LYS A 136 8.91 8.47 -5.09
C LYS A 136 9.17 7.15 -5.80
N GLY A 137 9.21 6.06 -5.05
CA GLY A 137 9.39 4.72 -5.63
C GLY A 137 9.61 3.63 -4.60
N ALA A 138 10.06 2.46 -5.07
CA ALA A 138 10.41 1.36 -4.20
C ALA A 138 11.55 1.78 -3.24
N PRO A 139 11.42 1.53 -1.92
CA PRO A 139 12.36 2.05 -0.93
C PRO A 139 13.82 1.66 -1.16
N ASP A 140 14.08 0.44 -1.58
CA ASP A 140 15.40 -0.08 -1.92
C ASP A 140 16.03 0.66 -3.12
N ILE A 141 15.21 0.94 -4.13
CA ILE A 141 15.63 1.70 -5.32
C ILE A 141 15.92 3.15 -4.93
N ILE A 142 14.98 3.84 -4.28
CA ILE A 142 15.17 5.23 -3.84
C ILE A 142 16.45 5.39 -3.01
N LEU A 143 16.69 4.50 -2.04
CA LEU A 143 17.88 4.52 -1.20
C LEU A 143 19.18 4.29 -1.98
N ASN A 144 19.15 3.59 -3.12
CA ASN A 144 20.32 3.44 -3.98
C ASN A 144 20.67 4.73 -4.73
N HIS A 145 19.70 5.62 -4.94
CA HIS A 145 19.86 6.91 -5.57
C HIS A 145 20.16 8.06 -4.58
N CYS A 146 20.13 7.76 -3.25
CA CYS A 146 20.38 8.73 -2.18
C CYS A 146 21.81 8.64 -1.64
N ASN A 147 22.38 9.80 -1.31
CA ASN A 147 23.65 9.92 -0.56
C ASN A 147 23.50 10.64 0.78
N LYS A 148 22.33 11.24 1.02
CA LYS A 148 21.96 11.94 2.25
C LYS A 148 20.58 11.50 2.72
N VAL A 149 20.29 11.81 3.98
CA VAL A 149 18.98 11.68 4.61
C VAL A 149 18.66 12.98 5.35
N LEU A 150 17.40 13.38 5.31
CA LEU A 150 16.89 14.50 6.10
C LEU A 150 16.46 13.97 7.46
N GLU A 151 17.10 14.43 8.55
CA GLU A 151 16.74 14.07 9.92
C GLU A 151 16.60 15.34 10.76
N ASN A 152 15.45 15.54 11.37
CA ASN A 152 15.13 16.75 12.15
C ASN A 152 15.48 18.05 11.39
N ASN A 153 15.15 18.13 10.12
CA ASN A 153 15.46 19.22 9.19
C ASN A 153 16.97 19.45 8.95
N VAL A 154 17.83 18.49 9.29
CA VAL A 154 19.28 18.55 9.06
C VAL A 154 19.67 17.50 8.00
N LEU A 155 20.53 17.92 7.06
CA LEU A 155 21.09 17.01 6.07
C LEU A 155 22.21 16.18 6.67
N VAL A 156 22.02 14.88 6.77
CA VAL A 156 22.97 13.92 7.30
C VAL A 156 23.43 12.96 6.18
N LYS A 157 24.67 12.50 6.21
CA LYS A 157 25.17 11.50 5.25
C LYS A 157 24.41 10.19 5.42
N LEU A 158 23.92 9.62 4.32
CA LEU A 158 23.32 8.30 4.31
C LEU A 158 24.42 7.23 4.40
N THR A 159 24.68 6.74 5.60
CA THR A 159 25.64 5.66 5.84
C THR A 159 25.03 4.29 5.55
N PRO A 160 25.86 3.24 5.28
CA PRO A 160 25.33 1.88 5.14
C PRO A 160 24.50 1.40 6.34
N ALA A 161 24.84 1.82 7.56
CA ALA A 161 24.08 1.51 8.76
C ALA A 161 22.67 2.14 8.72
N LYS A 162 22.56 3.44 8.45
CA LYS A 162 21.28 4.13 8.28
C LYS A 162 20.42 3.53 7.17
N LYS A 163 21.04 3.22 6.03
CA LYS A 163 20.34 2.55 4.93
C LYS A 163 19.76 1.19 5.36
N LYS A 164 20.52 0.39 6.13
CA LYS A 164 20.06 -0.88 6.68
C LYS A 164 18.89 -0.70 7.66
N GLU A 165 18.91 0.33 8.51
CA GLU A 165 17.82 0.66 9.43
C GLU A 165 16.52 1.00 8.68
N ILE A 166 16.60 1.84 7.65
CA ILE A 166 15.44 2.21 6.82
C ILE A 166 14.89 0.97 6.09
N LEU A 167 15.76 0.12 5.53
CA LEU A 167 15.33 -1.12 4.88
C LEU A 167 14.70 -2.11 5.86
N LYS A 168 15.19 -2.20 7.10
CA LYS A 168 14.57 -3.00 8.16
C LYS A 168 13.16 -2.50 8.50
N MET A 169 12.94 -1.19 8.51
CA MET A 169 11.60 -0.63 8.69
C MET A 169 10.68 -0.95 7.50
N ASN A 170 11.20 -0.85 6.28
CA ASN A 170 10.46 -1.28 5.08
C ASN A 170 10.03 -2.76 5.18
N GLU A 171 10.94 -3.65 5.60
CA GLU A 171 10.62 -5.07 5.82
C GLU A 171 9.57 -5.26 6.93
N LYS A 172 9.66 -4.49 8.02
CA LYS A 172 8.65 -4.51 9.10
C LYS A 172 7.26 -4.16 8.57
N PHE A 173 7.16 -3.08 7.79
CA PHE A 173 5.90 -2.67 7.20
C PHE A 173 5.38 -3.69 6.17
N ALA A 174 6.25 -4.23 5.33
CA ALA A 174 5.88 -5.26 4.36
C ALA A 174 5.36 -6.55 5.03
N LYS A 175 5.96 -6.97 6.17
CA LYS A 175 5.45 -8.10 6.97
C LYS A 175 4.07 -7.85 7.56
N SER A 176 3.68 -6.58 7.74
CA SER A 176 2.33 -6.17 8.14
C SER A 176 1.40 -5.96 6.92
N ALA A 177 1.73 -6.55 5.78
CA ALA A 177 0.98 -6.45 4.53
C ALA A 177 0.83 -5.02 3.96
N LEU A 178 1.67 -4.09 4.39
CA LEU A 178 1.66 -2.73 3.87
C LEU A 178 2.51 -2.63 2.60
N ARG A 179 1.99 -1.97 1.58
CA ARG A 179 2.78 -1.47 0.45
C ARG A 179 3.56 -0.25 0.91
N VAL A 180 4.85 -0.21 0.66
CA VAL A 180 5.72 0.88 1.11
C VAL A 180 6.29 1.64 -0.07
N LEU A 181 6.25 2.97 0.01
CA LEU A 181 6.96 3.88 -0.90
C LEU A 181 7.99 4.68 -0.14
N GLY A 182 9.15 4.85 -0.75
CA GLY A 182 10.21 5.76 -0.31
C GLY A 182 10.10 7.09 -1.04
N PHE A 183 10.47 8.15 -0.34
CA PHE A 183 10.41 9.54 -0.82
C PHE A 183 11.75 10.22 -0.66
N ALA A 184 12.14 10.94 -1.70
CA ALA A 184 13.40 11.67 -1.73
C ALA A 184 13.23 12.99 -2.49
N TYR A 185 14.19 13.89 -2.33
CA TYR A 185 14.24 15.12 -3.09
C TYR A 185 15.67 15.52 -3.44
N LYS A 186 15.78 16.50 -4.34
CA LYS A 186 17.02 17.16 -4.70
C LYS A 186 16.76 18.62 -5.04
N GLU A 187 17.60 19.53 -4.56
CA GLU A 187 17.61 20.92 -4.97
C GLU A 187 18.67 21.15 -6.06
N GLY A 188 18.33 21.90 -7.11
CA GLY A 188 19.25 22.32 -8.16
C GLY A 188 18.72 22.12 -9.56
N LYS A 189 19.46 22.63 -10.56
CA LYS A 189 19.05 22.59 -11.98
C LYS A 189 19.22 21.19 -12.64
N ASN A 190 20.04 20.33 -12.04
CA ASN A 190 20.28 19.00 -12.55
C ASN A 190 19.18 18.04 -12.12
N THR A 191 18.35 17.62 -13.07
CA THR A 191 17.21 16.71 -12.88
C THR A 191 17.58 15.22 -12.99
N ALA A 192 18.88 14.87 -12.93
CA ALA A 192 19.25 13.46 -12.86
C ALA A 192 18.84 12.84 -11.51
N GLU A 193 18.20 11.68 -11.56
CA GLU A 193 17.73 10.89 -10.42
C GLU A 193 18.90 10.24 -9.66
N LYS A 194 19.84 11.04 -9.18
CA LYS A 194 21.02 10.62 -8.38
C LYS A 194 21.40 11.71 -7.39
N ASP A 195 22.13 11.31 -6.35
CA ASP A 195 22.54 12.19 -5.25
C ASP A 195 21.34 12.82 -4.54
N LEU A 196 20.28 12.04 -4.38
CA LEU A 196 19.05 12.46 -3.72
C LEU A 196 19.23 12.50 -2.19
N VAL A 197 18.33 13.24 -1.55
CA VAL A 197 18.17 13.28 -0.10
C VAL A 197 16.92 12.45 0.24
N PHE A 198 17.10 11.38 0.98
CA PHE A 198 15.98 10.59 1.48
C PHE A 198 15.21 11.35 2.55
N VAL A 199 13.88 11.31 2.52
CA VAL A 199 13.01 12.03 3.46
C VAL A 199 12.26 11.08 4.38
N GLY A 200 11.72 9.97 3.85
CA GLY A 200 10.93 9.06 4.66
C GLY A 200 10.22 7.99 3.84
N LEU A 201 9.40 7.21 4.56
CA LEU A 201 8.52 6.19 3.98
C LEU A 201 7.07 6.53 4.26
N GLN A 202 6.18 6.19 3.32
CA GLN A 202 4.75 6.06 3.56
C GLN A 202 4.33 4.63 3.25
N ALA A 203 3.61 4.01 4.19
CA ALA A 203 3.16 2.64 4.07
C ALA A 203 1.63 2.59 4.08
N MET A 204 1.05 1.86 3.14
CA MET A 204 -0.37 1.88 2.80
C MET A 204 -0.92 0.49 2.57
N ILE A 205 -2.22 0.33 2.75
CA ILE A 205 -2.96 -0.91 2.50
C ILE A 205 -4.31 -0.58 1.89
N ASP A 206 -4.86 -1.53 1.13
CA ASP A 206 -6.27 -1.55 0.75
C ASP A 206 -7.06 -2.21 1.90
N PRO A 207 -7.78 -1.42 2.72
CA PRO A 207 -8.39 -1.93 3.96
C PRO A 207 -9.60 -2.81 3.65
N PRO A 208 -9.86 -3.83 4.49
CA PRO A 208 -11.13 -4.58 4.44
C PRO A 208 -12.34 -3.66 4.61
N ARG A 209 -13.46 -4.03 3.99
CA ARG A 209 -14.74 -3.36 4.26
C ARG A 209 -15.20 -3.67 5.69
N MET A 210 -15.70 -2.69 6.40
CA MET A 210 -16.14 -2.82 7.79
C MET A 210 -17.17 -3.96 8.01
N THR A 211 -18.04 -4.20 7.02
CA THR A 211 -19.11 -5.21 7.10
C THR A 211 -18.66 -6.63 6.77
N VAL A 212 -17.49 -6.79 6.16
CA VAL A 212 -17.05 -8.10 5.63
C VAL A 212 -16.75 -9.09 6.74
N LYS A 213 -16.14 -8.65 7.83
CA LYS A 213 -15.84 -9.53 8.98
C LYS A 213 -17.09 -10.18 9.55
N ASP A 214 -18.14 -9.38 9.75
CA ASP A 214 -19.43 -9.87 10.26
C ASP A 214 -20.13 -10.78 9.23
N SER A 215 -20.00 -10.45 7.94
CA SER A 215 -20.56 -11.27 6.86
C SER A 215 -19.87 -12.63 6.76
N ILE A 216 -18.53 -12.67 6.87
CA ILE A 216 -17.76 -13.93 6.91
C ILE A 216 -18.20 -14.78 8.12
N LYS A 217 -18.33 -14.16 9.30
CA LYS A 217 -18.79 -14.87 10.48
C LYS A 217 -20.18 -15.48 10.30
N LYS A 218 -21.13 -14.74 9.72
CA LYS A 218 -22.47 -15.28 9.40
C LYS A 218 -22.41 -16.45 8.43
N CYS A 219 -21.54 -16.42 7.41
CA CYS A 219 -21.33 -17.55 6.52
C CYS A 219 -20.80 -18.77 7.29
N GLN A 220 -19.79 -18.57 8.14
CA GLN A 220 -19.20 -19.65 8.96
C GLN A 220 -20.24 -20.24 9.94
N ASP A 221 -21.04 -19.41 10.59
CA ASP A 221 -22.11 -19.84 11.51
C ASP A 221 -23.20 -20.65 10.76
N ALA A 222 -23.40 -20.37 9.47
CA ALA A 222 -24.29 -21.13 8.59
C ALA A 222 -23.63 -22.38 7.96
N GLY A 223 -22.39 -22.72 8.31
CA GLY A 223 -21.65 -23.84 7.74
C GLY A 223 -21.12 -23.60 6.33
N ILE A 224 -21.11 -22.34 5.86
CA ILE A 224 -20.60 -21.96 4.55
C ILE A 224 -19.12 -21.57 4.68
N LYS A 225 -18.25 -22.28 3.98
CA LYS A 225 -16.83 -21.97 3.91
C LYS A 225 -16.59 -20.71 3.06
N VAL A 226 -15.79 -19.78 3.57
CA VAL A 226 -15.36 -18.60 2.80
C VAL A 226 -13.88 -18.73 2.48
N VAL A 227 -13.55 -18.60 1.20
CA VAL A 227 -12.20 -18.74 0.64
C VAL A 227 -11.81 -17.44 -0.06
N MET A 228 -10.64 -16.89 0.28
CA MET A 228 -10.06 -15.73 -0.38
C MET A 228 -9.18 -16.17 -1.56
N ILE A 229 -9.38 -15.55 -2.71
CA ILE A 229 -8.57 -15.78 -3.92
C ILE A 229 -8.04 -14.44 -4.40
N THR A 230 -6.71 -14.26 -4.48
CA THR A 230 -6.10 -12.97 -4.82
C THR A 230 -4.80 -13.10 -5.62
N GLY A 231 -4.50 -12.08 -6.41
CA GLY A 231 -3.19 -11.91 -7.05
C GLY A 231 -2.10 -11.38 -6.10
N ASP A 232 -2.44 -10.97 -4.87
CA ASP A 232 -1.51 -10.41 -3.90
C ASP A 232 -0.48 -11.41 -3.40
N HIS A 233 0.55 -10.88 -2.72
CA HIS A 233 1.54 -11.71 -2.03
C HIS A 233 0.90 -12.53 -0.90
N VAL A 234 1.43 -13.73 -0.64
CA VAL A 234 0.90 -14.67 0.35
C VAL A 234 0.77 -14.04 1.74
N ASP A 235 1.80 -13.33 2.20
CA ASP A 235 1.81 -12.71 3.52
C ASP A 235 0.77 -11.59 3.65
N THR A 236 0.56 -10.81 2.58
CA THR A 236 -0.49 -9.79 2.52
C THR A 236 -1.88 -10.41 2.61
N ALA A 237 -2.12 -11.47 1.84
CA ALA A 237 -3.40 -12.17 1.83
C ALA A 237 -3.69 -12.84 3.19
N LYS A 238 -2.67 -13.47 3.81
CA LYS A 238 -2.78 -14.07 5.15
C LYS A 238 -3.13 -13.03 6.21
N ALA A 239 -2.45 -11.87 6.24
CA ALA A 239 -2.70 -10.83 7.22
C ALA A 239 -4.14 -10.31 7.14
N ILE A 240 -4.65 -10.08 5.93
CA ILE A 240 -6.04 -9.66 5.72
C ILE A 240 -7.03 -10.76 6.11
N ALA A 241 -6.75 -12.02 5.75
CA ALA A 241 -7.59 -13.15 6.13
C ALA A 241 -7.69 -13.32 7.65
N MET A 242 -6.59 -13.19 8.37
CA MET A 242 -6.55 -13.20 9.84
C MET A 242 -7.37 -12.07 10.45
N GLU A 243 -7.26 -10.84 9.92
CA GLU A 243 -8.07 -9.69 10.36
C GLU A 243 -9.57 -9.92 10.16
N LEU A 244 -9.93 -10.61 9.06
CA LEU A 244 -11.31 -10.95 8.72
C LEU A 244 -11.83 -12.20 9.47
N GLY A 245 -11.00 -12.89 10.24
CA GLY A 245 -11.38 -14.11 10.98
C GLY A 245 -11.53 -15.34 10.08
N MET A 246 -10.83 -15.38 8.95
CA MET A 246 -10.74 -16.57 8.07
C MET A 246 -9.67 -17.54 8.61
N GLY A 247 -9.73 -18.81 8.18
CA GLY A 247 -8.76 -19.82 8.59
C GLY A 247 -7.32 -19.53 8.12
N GLU A 248 -6.34 -20.18 8.76
CA GLU A 248 -4.90 -19.92 8.56
C GLU A 248 -4.31 -20.59 7.30
N GLY A 249 -4.98 -21.60 6.71
CA GLY A 249 -4.48 -22.36 5.57
C GLY A 249 -4.30 -21.46 4.35
N ALA A 250 -3.08 -21.43 3.79
CA ALA A 250 -2.80 -20.63 2.59
C ALA A 250 -1.94 -21.40 1.59
N MET A 251 -2.21 -21.20 0.29
CA MET A 251 -1.43 -21.72 -0.84
C MET A 251 -1.09 -20.60 -1.82
N SER A 252 0.10 -20.66 -2.39
CA SER A 252 0.48 -19.78 -3.51
C SER A 252 0.03 -20.37 -4.86
N GLY A 253 0.01 -19.55 -5.91
CA GLY A 253 -0.21 -20.03 -7.28
C GLY A 253 0.82 -21.08 -7.70
N ASP A 254 2.08 -20.97 -7.25
CA ASP A 254 3.11 -21.99 -7.50
C ASP A 254 2.77 -23.31 -6.81
N ASP A 255 2.31 -23.27 -5.55
CA ASP A 255 1.89 -24.47 -4.83
C ASP A 255 0.71 -25.15 -5.53
N ILE A 256 -0.26 -24.38 -6.04
CA ILE A 256 -1.40 -24.88 -6.81
C ILE A 256 -0.92 -25.59 -8.07
N ARG A 257 -0.04 -24.99 -8.85
CA ARG A 257 0.49 -25.54 -10.09
C ARG A 257 1.30 -26.82 -9.87
N ASN A 258 2.05 -26.88 -8.77
CA ASN A 258 2.87 -28.05 -8.40
C ASN A 258 2.08 -29.18 -7.73
N THR A 259 0.85 -28.91 -7.25
CA THR A 259 0.01 -29.92 -6.62
C THR A 259 -0.72 -30.75 -7.67
N LYS A 260 -0.44 -32.06 -7.72
CA LYS A 260 -1.05 -32.98 -8.69
C LYS A 260 -2.55 -33.16 -8.46
N ASP A 261 -2.99 -33.21 -7.21
CA ASP A 261 -4.37 -33.46 -6.83
C ASP A 261 -4.79 -32.47 -5.74
N LEU A 262 -5.43 -31.38 -6.16
CA LEU A 262 -5.89 -30.31 -5.27
C LEU A 262 -7.04 -30.76 -4.36
N THR A 263 -7.80 -31.80 -4.71
CA THR A 263 -8.95 -32.25 -3.91
C THR A 263 -8.55 -32.67 -2.49
N LYS A 264 -7.30 -33.08 -2.30
CA LYS A 264 -6.76 -33.50 -0.99
C LYS A 264 -6.43 -32.35 -0.03
N VAL A 265 -6.30 -31.15 -0.55
CA VAL A 265 -5.79 -29.98 0.23
C VAL A 265 -6.76 -28.82 0.29
N VAL A 266 -7.66 -28.65 -0.71
CA VAL A 266 -8.56 -27.48 -0.80
C VAL A 266 -9.46 -27.30 0.42
N GLU A 267 -9.78 -28.40 1.12
CA GLU A 267 -10.62 -28.32 2.32
C GLU A 267 -9.94 -27.54 3.45
N ASN A 268 -8.64 -27.62 3.57
CA ASN A 268 -7.85 -26.99 4.64
C ASN A 268 -7.28 -25.62 4.25
N VAL A 269 -7.60 -25.13 3.06
CA VAL A 269 -7.08 -23.84 2.56
C VAL A 269 -8.18 -22.80 2.55
N SER A 270 -7.90 -21.66 3.17
CA SER A 270 -8.79 -20.49 3.22
C SER A 270 -8.29 -19.33 2.37
N VAL A 271 -7.01 -19.36 1.95
CA VAL A 271 -6.38 -18.27 1.20
C VAL A 271 -5.57 -18.83 0.03
N TYR A 272 -5.87 -18.36 -1.16
CA TYR A 272 -5.09 -18.60 -2.37
C TYR A 272 -4.50 -17.29 -2.87
N ALA A 273 -3.17 -17.17 -2.89
CA ALA A 273 -2.44 -15.95 -3.19
C ALA A 273 -1.55 -16.11 -4.44
N ARG A 274 -1.21 -15.02 -5.13
CA ARG A 274 -0.46 -15.01 -6.39
C ARG A 274 -1.06 -15.94 -7.45
N VAL A 275 -2.38 -16.00 -7.50
CA VAL A 275 -3.12 -16.84 -8.45
C VAL A 275 -3.37 -16.09 -9.76
N ASN A 276 -3.30 -16.83 -10.86
CA ASN A 276 -3.75 -16.37 -12.17
C ASN A 276 -5.21 -16.86 -12.46
N PRO A 277 -5.85 -16.44 -13.55
CA PRO A 277 -7.20 -16.88 -13.88
C PRO A 277 -7.36 -18.40 -14.00
N GLU A 278 -6.36 -19.11 -14.51
CA GLU A 278 -6.37 -20.57 -14.65
C GLU A 278 -6.32 -21.27 -13.29
N ASP A 279 -5.52 -20.75 -12.37
CA ASP A 279 -5.45 -21.27 -11.00
C ASP A 279 -6.82 -21.15 -10.30
N LYS A 280 -7.55 -20.02 -10.52
CA LYS A 280 -8.92 -19.83 -9.98
C LYS A 280 -9.87 -20.93 -10.44
N LEU A 281 -9.84 -21.30 -11.71
CA LEU A 281 -10.66 -22.39 -12.25
C LEU A 281 -10.30 -23.74 -11.61
N ARG A 282 -9.01 -24.04 -11.46
CA ARG A 282 -8.55 -25.28 -10.82
C ARG A 282 -9.01 -25.42 -9.37
N ILE A 283 -8.99 -24.32 -8.61
CA ILE A 283 -9.47 -24.27 -7.22
C ILE A 283 -10.97 -24.61 -7.18
N VAL A 284 -11.77 -23.91 -8.00
CA VAL A 284 -13.22 -24.11 -8.06
C VAL A 284 -13.57 -25.53 -8.48
N ASP A 285 -12.89 -26.09 -9.50
CA ASP A 285 -13.10 -27.46 -9.94
C ASP A 285 -12.75 -28.47 -8.84
N ALA A 286 -11.67 -28.25 -8.09
CA ALA A 286 -11.30 -29.14 -7.00
C ALA A 286 -12.34 -29.12 -5.87
N LEU A 287 -12.85 -27.95 -5.49
CA LEU A 287 -13.92 -27.81 -4.50
C LEU A 287 -15.20 -28.49 -4.95
N LYS A 288 -15.61 -28.35 -6.23
CA LYS A 288 -16.77 -29.05 -6.78
C LYS A 288 -16.61 -30.57 -6.76
N ARG A 289 -15.40 -31.07 -7.08
CA ARG A 289 -15.13 -32.53 -7.08
C ARG A 289 -15.26 -33.17 -5.71
N ILE A 290 -15.05 -32.44 -4.63
CA ILE A 290 -15.24 -32.94 -3.25
C ILE A 290 -16.65 -32.67 -2.72
N GLY A 291 -17.59 -32.20 -3.56
CA GLY A 291 -19.01 -32.07 -3.25
C GLY A 291 -19.47 -30.68 -2.82
N HIS A 292 -18.60 -29.63 -2.90
CA HIS A 292 -19.03 -28.28 -2.66
C HIS A 292 -19.89 -27.69 -3.79
N ILE A 293 -20.82 -26.85 -3.40
CA ILE A 293 -21.71 -26.08 -4.28
C ILE A 293 -21.37 -24.59 -4.11
#